data_bfbf58027dbbadc2595cd4cf7887fa71
#
_entry.id   bfbf58027dbbadc2595cd4cf7887fa71
#
_cell.length_a   1.000
_cell.length_b   1.000
_cell.length_c   1.000
_cell.angle_alpha   90.00
_cell.angle_beta   90.00
_cell.angle_gamma   90.00
#
_symmetry.space_group_name_H-M   'P 1'
#
loop_
_entity.id
_entity.type
_entity.pdbx_description
1 polymer ?
#
loop_
_entity_poly.entity_id
_entity_poly.type
_entity_poly.pdbx_seq_one_letter_code
_entity_poly.pdbx_strand_id
1 'polypeptide(L)'
;MKKMLMILILILWSFSIPAQAQELKTPVHLRIAAQDLGSAWYVYGASFGKLWRNVLPKGSTIDVLPFGGAPANSLLIEKGDADLAFSFTAIANWAVQGKVAYTKRINVLTGLVGALDRYYLAAIATKRSGITSLEDLAKKKLPVRLVSQPVGSSGEFSMRLLLEAYGMTYEAIKSWGGSVTPTSTGVAQSQMIDGKADIWIQVVTAGHPAVSELALSTDLNFLPTGENVIQKMAEYGYEKTVLPANVFKGQDKEVPLVGFPTILIAHKDLKSEVAHLLTRTIIENKKELVKAHSGFKDFLPEEAWRFDQYAIPLHPGAEKYYREKGMMK
;
A
#
# COMPACT_ATOMS: atom_id res chain seq x y z
N MET A 1 -34.57 36.52 -65.17
CA MET A 1 -33.18 36.15 -64.98
C MET A 1 -32.93 35.95 -63.48
N LYS A 2 -33.02 34.73 -62.96
CA LYS A 2 -32.74 34.40 -61.54
C LYS A 2 -31.31 33.89 -61.40
N LYS A 3 -30.47 34.63 -60.66
CA LYS A 3 -29.09 34.19 -60.34
C LYS A 3 -29.18 33.22 -59.16
N MET A 4 -28.79 31.98 -59.36
CA MET A 4 -28.69 30.94 -58.39
C MET A 4 -27.29 31.04 -57.72
N LEU A 5 -27.24 31.40 -56.45
CA LEU A 5 -26.02 31.49 -55.67
C LEU A 5 -25.73 30.11 -55.06
N MET A 6 -24.67 29.47 -55.55
CA MET A 6 -24.26 28.14 -55.08
C MET A 6 -23.29 28.33 -53.91
N ILE A 7 -23.74 28.03 -52.68
CA ILE A 7 -22.93 28.07 -51.47
C ILE A 7 -22.18 26.73 -51.37
N LEU A 8 -20.87 26.78 -51.52
CA LEU A 8 -19.94 25.64 -51.32
C LEU A 8 -19.66 25.51 -49.81
N ILE A 9 -20.25 24.52 -49.14
CA ILE A 9 -19.93 24.19 -47.74
C ILE A 9 -18.70 23.30 -47.74
N LEU A 10 -17.54 23.89 -47.37
CA LEU A 10 -16.33 23.16 -47.07
C LEU A 10 -16.48 22.49 -45.70
N ILE A 11 -16.73 21.18 -45.69
CA ILE A 11 -16.67 20.36 -44.49
C ILE A 11 -15.17 20.10 -44.17
N LEU A 12 -14.62 20.84 -43.24
CA LEU A 12 -13.32 20.55 -42.65
C LEU A 12 -13.41 19.29 -41.77
N TRP A 13 -13.05 18.17 -42.32
CA TRP A 13 -12.80 16.97 -41.57
C TRP A 13 -11.50 17.16 -40.77
N SER A 14 -11.67 17.44 -39.48
CA SER A 14 -10.56 17.41 -38.52
C SER A 14 -10.10 15.97 -38.36
N PHE A 15 -9.11 15.55 -39.13
CA PHE A 15 -8.36 14.33 -38.86
C PHE A 15 -7.64 14.51 -37.52
N SER A 16 -8.20 13.99 -36.43
CA SER A 16 -7.46 13.78 -35.18
C SER A 16 -6.40 12.72 -35.47
N ILE A 17 -5.17 13.16 -35.76
CA ILE A 17 -4.01 12.27 -35.81
C ILE A 17 -3.89 11.68 -34.40
N PRO A 18 -4.00 10.35 -34.22
CA PRO A 18 -3.75 9.75 -32.92
C PRO A 18 -2.34 10.14 -32.49
N ALA A 19 -2.19 10.73 -31.33
CA ALA A 19 -0.88 11.05 -30.76
C ALA A 19 -0.09 9.75 -30.64
N GLN A 20 0.81 9.55 -31.59
CA GLN A 20 1.68 8.38 -31.64
C GLN A 20 2.52 8.42 -30.38
N ALA A 21 2.36 7.44 -29.49
CA ALA A 21 3.18 7.32 -28.29
C ALA A 21 4.65 7.36 -28.76
N GLN A 22 5.38 8.37 -28.29
CA GLN A 22 6.77 8.56 -28.67
C GLN A 22 7.56 7.34 -28.23
N GLU A 23 8.04 6.56 -29.17
CA GLU A 23 8.76 5.32 -28.91
C GLU A 23 10.07 5.65 -28.18
N LEU A 24 10.25 5.11 -26.99
CA LEU A 24 11.50 5.25 -26.24
C LEU A 24 12.63 4.58 -27.01
N LYS A 25 13.64 5.37 -27.44
CA LYS A 25 14.77 4.88 -28.26
C LYS A 25 16.01 4.58 -27.42
N THR A 26 16.14 5.20 -26.25
CA THR A 26 17.32 5.08 -25.40
C THR A 26 17.08 4.10 -24.27
N PRO A 27 17.98 3.14 -24.00
CA PRO A 27 17.90 2.26 -22.84
C PRO A 27 17.78 3.05 -21.54
N VAL A 28 17.03 2.50 -20.58
CA VAL A 28 16.88 3.05 -19.23
C VAL A 28 17.36 2.05 -18.20
N HIS A 29 17.96 2.55 -17.11
CA HIS A 29 18.42 1.74 -15.99
C HIS A 29 17.63 2.18 -14.78
N LEU A 30 16.78 1.30 -14.25
CA LEU A 30 15.85 1.61 -13.16
C LEU A 30 16.12 0.72 -11.96
N ARG A 31 16.12 1.32 -10.79
CA ARG A 31 16.20 0.64 -9.50
C ARG A 31 14.85 0.78 -8.79
N ILE A 32 14.28 -0.34 -8.37
CA ILE A 32 13.02 -0.38 -7.66
C ILE A 32 13.25 -0.87 -6.23
N ALA A 33 13.04 -0.01 -5.24
CA ALA A 33 13.13 -0.39 -3.84
C ALA A 33 11.90 -1.22 -3.46
N ALA A 34 12.15 -2.43 -2.98
CA ALA A 34 11.14 -3.38 -2.56
C ALA A 34 11.23 -3.66 -1.05
N GLN A 35 11.37 -4.90 -0.68
CA GLN A 35 11.58 -5.42 0.67
C GLN A 35 12.35 -6.73 0.53
N ASP A 36 12.67 -7.40 1.62
CA ASP A 36 13.47 -8.62 1.67
C ASP A 36 13.07 -9.66 0.63
N LEU A 37 14.04 -10.45 0.21
CA LEU A 37 13.84 -11.62 -0.66
C LEU A 37 12.71 -12.50 -0.10
N GLY A 38 11.77 -12.88 -0.98
CA GLY A 38 10.60 -13.67 -0.60
C GLY A 38 9.39 -12.85 -0.13
N SER A 39 9.54 -11.54 0.07
CA SER A 39 8.39 -10.67 0.32
C SER A 39 7.52 -10.50 -0.93
N ALA A 40 6.23 -10.16 -0.72
CA ALA A 40 5.33 -9.84 -1.82
C ALA A 40 5.89 -8.73 -2.72
N TRP A 41 6.44 -7.66 -2.14
CA TRP A 41 6.98 -6.54 -2.90
C TRP A 41 8.20 -6.90 -3.74
N TYR A 42 9.05 -7.85 -3.28
CA TYR A 42 10.13 -8.34 -4.12
C TYR A 42 9.59 -9.08 -5.34
N VAL A 43 8.57 -9.93 -5.15
CA VAL A 43 7.89 -10.65 -6.25
C VAL A 43 7.18 -9.66 -7.18
N TYR A 44 6.55 -8.61 -6.65
CA TYR A 44 5.92 -7.55 -7.45
C TYR A 44 6.97 -6.85 -8.33
N GLY A 45 8.08 -6.42 -7.74
CA GLY A 45 9.17 -5.77 -8.48
C GLY A 45 9.75 -6.63 -9.58
N ALA A 46 9.98 -7.91 -9.30
CA ALA A 46 10.46 -8.89 -10.28
C ALA A 46 9.45 -9.08 -11.44
N SER A 47 8.15 -9.13 -11.10
CA SER A 47 7.05 -9.29 -12.07
C SER A 47 6.90 -8.05 -12.96
N PHE A 48 6.96 -6.85 -12.37
CA PHE A 48 6.97 -5.59 -13.12
C PHE A 48 8.19 -5.50 -14.03
N GLY A 49 9.38 -5.81 -13.49
CA GLY A 49 10.61 -5.82 -14.28
C GLY A 49 10.54 -6.78 -15.46
N LYS A 50 9.91 -7.96 -15.32
CA LYS A 50 9.68 -8.89 -16.44
C LYS A 50 8.78 -8.26 -17.50
N LEU A 51 7.67 -7.64 -17.13
CA LEU A 51 6.74 -7.00 -18.07
C LEU A 51 7.41 -5.80 -18.78
N TRP A 52 8.10 -4.95 -18.03
CA TRP A 52 8.75 -3.75 -18.55
C TRP A 52 9.89 -4.06 -19.53
N ARG A 53 10.68 -5.12 -19.30
CA ARG A 53 11.74 -5.55 -20.25
C ARG A 53 11.19 -5.89 -21.63
N ASN A 54 9.90 -6.28 -21.74
CA ASN A 54 9.29 -6.58 -23.04
C ASN A 54 8.92 -5.32 -23.84
N VAL A 55 8.82 -4.16 -23.20
CA VAL A 55 8.33 -2.91 -23.81
C VAL A 55 9.36 -1.78 -23.78
N LEU A 56 10.38 -1.90 -22.96
CA LEU A 56 11.49 -0.94 -22.89
C LEU A 56 12.51 -1.20 -24.00
N PRO A 57 13.28 -0.19 -24.41
CA PRO A 57 14.36 -0.34 -25.41
C PRO A 57 15.34 -1.44 -25.01
N LYS A 58 15.86 -2.14 -26.01
CA LYS A 58 16.89 -3.18 -25.81
C LYS A 58 18.10 -2.60 -25.06
N GLY A 59 18.56 -3.31 -24.04
CA GLY A 59 19.65 -2.88 -23.15
C GLY A 59 19.18 -2.17 -21.88
N SER A 60 17.85 -1.96 -21.71
CA SER A 60 17.32 -1.46 -20.43
C SER A 60 17.45 -2.49 -19.31
N THR A 61 17.72 -2.03 -18.08
CA THR A 61 17.80 -2.87 -16.87
C THR A 61 16.81 -2.42 -15.83
N ILE A 62 16.29 -3.39 -15.06
CA ILE A 62 15.43 -3.18 -13.90
C ILE A 62 16.02 -3.97 -12.75
N ASP A 63 16.54 -3.28 -11.74
CA ASP A 63 17.15 -3.87 -10.57
C ASP A 63 16.20 -3.77 -9.38
N VAL A 64 15.80 -4.91 -8.83
CA VAL A 64 14.94 -4.96 -7.63
C VAL A 64 15.82 -5.01 -6.40
N LEU A 65 15.74 -3.96 -5.57
CA LEU A 65 16.54 -3.81 -4.36
C LEU A 65 15.85 -4.56 -3.20
N PRO A 66 16.50 -5.59 -2.61
CA PRO A 66 15.89 -6.48 -1.63
C PRO A 66 15.95 -5.95 -0.19
N PHE A 67 15.94 -4.67 0.02
CA PHE A 67 16.02 -4.04 1.34
C PHE A 67 15.15 -2.79 1.40
N GLY A 68 14.85 -2.36 2.61
CA GLY A 68 14.01 -1.20 2.88
C GLY A 68 12.71 -1.60 3.56
N GLY A 69 11.63 -1.44 2.87
CA GLY A 69 10.27 -1.44 3.40
C GLY A 69 9.70 -0.02 3.36
N ALA A 70 8.38 0.14 3.53
CA ALA A 70 7.70 1.40 3.18
C ALA A 70 8.36 2.67 3.74
N PRO A 71 8.75 2.76 5.03
CA PRO A 71 9.40 3.97 5.55
C PRO A 71 10.76 4.24 4.91
N ALA A 72 11.61 3.22 4.75
CA ALA A 72 12.94 3.37 4.17
C ALA A 72 12.91 3.62 2.66
N ASN A 73 11.96 3.04 1.94
CA ASN A 73 11.84 3.13 0.49
C ASN A 73 11.66 4.58 0.01
N SER A 74 10.87 5.39 0.72
CA SER A 74 10.72 6.81 0.40
C SER A 74 12.04 7.58 0.56
N LEU A 75 12.87 7.21 1.54
CA LEU A 75 14.18 7.82 1.75
C LEU A 75 15.18 7.39 0.66
N LEU A 76 15.10 6.16 0.16
CA LEU A 76 15.94 5.71 -0.96
C LEU A 76 15.66 6.53 -2.23
N ILE A 77 14.39 6.85 -2.51
CA ILE A 77 14.05 7.76 -3.61
C ILE A 77 14.61 9.17 -3.35
N GLU A 78 14.42 9.72 -2.14
CA GLU A 78 14.91 11.06 -1.80
C GLU A 78 16.43 11.19 -2.00
N LYS A 79 17.19 10.14 -1.66
CA LYS A 79 18.66 10.10 -1.80
C LYS A 79 19.12 9.82 -3.23
N GLY A 80 18.23 9.45 -4.13
CA GLY A 80 18.58 9.01 -5.47
C GLY A 80 19.18 7.58 -5.51
N ASP A 81 18.99 6.78 -4.45
CA ASP A 81 19.42 5.38 -4.39
C ASP A 81 18.43 4.44 -5.09
N ALA A 82 17.18 4.89 -5.29
CA ALA A 82 16.16 4.21 -6.07
C ALA A 82 15.41 5.21 -6.96
N ASP A 83 14.95 4.75 -8.13
CA ASP A 83 14.16 5.53 -9.07
C ASP A 83 12.66 5.30 -8.85
N LEU A 84 12.33 4.10 -8.40
CA LEU A 84 10.98 3.60 -8.09
C LEU A 84 10.98 2.93 -6.72
N ALA A 85 9.82 2.88 -6.06
CA ALA A 85 9.70 2.13 -4.84
C ALA A 85 8.27 1.65 -4.58
N PHE A 86 8.13 0.55 -3.86
CA PHE A 86 6.86 0.22 -3.22
C PHE A 86 6.71 0.98 -1.90
N SER A 87 5.51 1.44 -1.66
CA SER A 87 5.10 2.04 -0.39
C SER A 87 3.63 1.69 -0.11
N PHE A 88 3.15 2.05 1.06
CA PHE A 88 1.73 2.10 1.36
C PHE A 88 1.23 3.54 1.24
N THR A 89 -0.05 3.73 0.91
CA THR A 89 -0.65 5.07 0.80
C THR A 89 -0.43 5.91 2.06
N ALA A 90 -0.66 5.34 3.25
CA ALA A 90 -0.44 6.03 4.52
C ALA A 90 1.03 6.46 4.70
N ILE A 91 1.98 5.55 4.44
CA ILE A 91 3.40 5.83 4.65
C ILE A 91 3.92 6.89 3.65
N ALA A 92 3.51 6.81 2.38
CA ALA A 92 3.86 7.84 1.40
C ALA A 92 3.21 9.20 1.73
N ASN A 93 1.97 9.21 2.26
CA ASN A 93 1.34 10.41 2.79
C ASN A 93 2.20 11.04 3.91
N TRP A 94 2.70 10.23 4.86
CA TRP A 94 3.58 10.74 5.92
C TRP A 94 4.86 11.32 5.35
N ALA A 95 5.44 10.68 4.34
CA ALA A 95 6.67 11.15 3.69
C ALA A 95 6.48 12.52 3.02
N VAL A 96 5.42 12.71 2.23
CA VAL A 96 5.17 14.00 1.56
C VAL A 96 4.74 15.10 2.52
N GLN A 97 4.20 14.75 3.69
CA GLN A 97 3.80 15.71 4.73
C GLN A 97 4.89 15.94 5.78
N GLY A 98 5.91 15.08 5.89
CA GLY A 98 6.95 15.19 6.91
C GLY A 98 6.43 14.91 8.31
N LYS A 99 5.63 13.84 8.48
CA LYS A 99 5.03 13.46 9.78
C LYS A 99 5.26 11.99 10.10
N VAL A 100 4.96 11.58 11.32
CA VAL A 100 5.04 10.21 11.87
C VAL A 100 6.46 9.64 11.77
N ALA A 101 6.77 8.92 10.70
CA ALA A 101 8.08 8.32 10.45
C ALA A 101 9.12 9.31 9.89
N TYR A 102 8.72 10.51 9.54
CA TYR A 102 9.57 11.50 8.86
C TYR A 102 9.54 12.86 9.58
N THR A 103 10.72 13.46 9.74
CA THR A 103 10.89 14.76 10.40
C THR A 103 10.85 15.94 9.42
N LYS A 104 10.88 15.65 8.11
CA LYS A 104 10.79 16.64 7.03
C LYS A 104 10.01 16.08 5.85
N ARG A 105 9.45 16.96 5.03
CA ARG A 105 8.76 16.59 3.79
C ARG A 105 9.72 16.05 2.76
N ILE A 106 9.32 14.99 2.07
CA ILE A 106 10.02 14.43 0.92
C ILE A 106 9.28 14.89 -0.35
N ASN A 107 9.78 15.97 -0.97
CA ASN A 107 9.11 16.66 -2.08
C ASN A 107 9.42 16.07 -3.48
N VAL A 108 10.11 14.93 -3.53
CA VAL A 108 10.49 14.29 -4.79
C VAL A 108 9.61 13.09 -5.14
N LEU A 109 8.69 12.71 -4.24
CA LEU A 109 7.82 11.54 -4.42
C LEU A 109 6.64 11.87 -5.30
N THR A 110 6.34 10.98 -6.24
CA THR A 110 5.14 10.99 -7.09
C THR A 110 4.56 9.59 -7.20
N GLY A 111 3.24 9.50 -7.40
CA GLY A 111 2.56 8.23 -7.61
C GLY A 111 2.61 7.78 -9.06
N LEU A 112 2.77 6.48 -9.30
CA LEU A 112 2.61 5.86 -10.61
C LEU A 112 1.38 4.98 -10.67
N VAL A 113 1.28 3.99 -9.78
CA VAL A 113 0.19 3.00 -9.75
C VAL A 113 -0.23 2.75 -8.32
N GLY A 114 -1.49 2.98 -8.03
CA GLY A 114 -2.12 2.70 -6.74
C GLY A 114 -2.90 1.39 -6.73
N ALA A 115 -3.56 1.12 -5.60
CA ALA A 115 -4.52 0.03 -5.43
C ALA A 115 -4.01 -1.36 -5.87
N LEU A 116 -2.69 -1.62 -5.72
CA LEU A 116 -2.02 -2.84 -6.19
C LEU A 116 -2.46 -4.11 -5.43
N ASP A 117 -2.89 -3.95 -4.19
CA ASP A 117 -3.36 -5.00 -3.29
C ASP A 117 -4.13 -4.37 -2.12
N ARG A 118 -4.42 -5.17 -1.08
CA ARG A 118 -5.07 -4.67 0.13
C ARG A 118 -4.42 -5.24 1.38
N TYR A 119 -4.00 -4.34 2.27
CA TYR A 119 -3.53 -4.67 3.60
C TYR A 119 -4.50 -4.16 4.67
N TYR A 120 -4.56 -4.88 5.78
CA TYR A 120 -5.40 -4.61 6.94
C TYR A 120 -4.51 -4.39 8.16
N LEU A 121 -4.83 -3.39 8.97
CA LEU A 121 -4.26 -3.27 10.31
C LEU A 121 -5.16 -4.05 11.26
N ALA A 122 -4.76 -5.27 11.57
CA ALA A 122 -5.53 -6.18 12.39
C ALA A 122 -5.03 -6.23 13.83
N ALA A 123 -5.92 -6.04 14.78
CA ALA A 123 -5.70 -6.37 16.18
C ALA A 123 -6.29 -7.77 16.44
N ILE A 124 -5.41 -8.73 16.71
CA ILE A 124 -5.73 -10.17 16.81
C ILE A 124 -5.50 -10.59 18.25
N ALA A 125 -6.57 -10.87 19.00
CA ALA A 125 -6.52 -11.34 20.39
C ALA A 125 -6.67 -12.86 20.46
N THR A 126 -6.02 -13.50 21.43
CA THR A 126 -6.33 -14.90 21.77
C THR A 126 -7.67 -14.95 22.51
N LYS A 127 -8.54 -15.93 22.22
CA LYS A 127 -9.81 -16.07 22.96
C LYS A 127 -9.59 -16.28 24.47
N ARG A 128 -8.50 -16.95 24.86
CA ARG A 128 -8.14 -17.16 26.28
C ARG A 128 -7.85 -15.86 27.04
N SER A 129 -7.48 -14.76 26.36
CA SER A 129 -7.27 -13.47 27.02
C SER A 129 -8.56 -12.81 27.47
N GLY A 130 -9.71 -13.25 26.96
CA GLY A 130 -11.01 -12.64 27.22
C GLY A 130 -11.21 -11.27 26.58
N ILE A 131 -10.25 -10.78 25.79
CA ILE A 131 -10.31 -9.45 25.17
C ILE A 131 -11.11 -9.54 23.88
N THR A 132 -12.16 -8.71 23.79
CA THR A 132 -13.08 -8.65 22.65
C THR A 132 -13.16 -7.27 22.01
N SER A 133 -12.54 -6.24 22.63
CA SER A 133 -12.60 -4.86 22.16
C SER A 133 -11.37 -4.07 22.63
N LEU A 134 -10.73 -3.31 21.74
CA LEU A 134 -9.69 -2.34 22.11
C LEU A 134 -10.27 -1.13 22.84
N GLU A 135 -11.52 -0.78 22.56
CA GLU A 135 -12.21 0.31 23.28
C GLU A 135 -12.44 -0.04 24.75
N ASP A 136 -12.88 -1.26 25.03
CA ASP A 136 -13.06 -1.77 26.40
C ASP A 136 -11.74 -1.87 27.15
N LEU A 137 -10.68 -2.32 26.45
CA LEU A 137 -9.34 -2.38 27.01
C LEU A 137 -8.87 -0.99 27.46
N ALA A 138 -9.07 0.04 26.65
CA ALA A 138 -8.73 1.42 26.97
C ALA A 138 -9.58 1.97 28.13
N LYS A 139 -10.91 1.82 28.07
CA LYS A 139 -11.85 2.33 29.09
C LYS A 139 -11.64 1.69 30.46
N LYS A 140 -11.41 0.38 30.50
CA LYS A 140 -11.24 -0.40 31.73
C LYS A 140 -9.81 -0.44 32.24
N LYS A 141 -8.85 0.11 31.44
CA LYS A 141 -7.41 0.10 31.74
C LYS A 141 -6.89 -1.31 32.07
N LEU A 142 -7.29 -2.29 31.24
CA LEU A 142 -6.94 -3.69 31.48
C LEU A 142 -5.46 -3.94 31.22
N PRO A 143 -4.77 -4.72 32.07
CA PRO A 143 -3.42 -5.17 31.77
C PRO A 143 -3.45 -6.08 30.55
N VAL A 144 -2.58 -5.82 29.58
CA VAL A 144 -2.51 -6.58 28.32
C VAL A 144 -1.06 -6.71 27.85
N ARG A 145 -0.71 -7.87 27.31
CA ARG A 145 0.60 -8.11 26.70
C ARG A 145 0.42 -8.03 25.19
N LEU A 146 0.89 -6.90 24.61
CA LEU A 146 0.84 -6.61 23.19
C LEU A 146 2.15 -7.02 22.51
N VAL A 147 2.04 -7.60 21.33
CA VAL A 147 3.17 -7.81 20.40
C VAL A 147 2.87 -7.14 19.06
N SER A 148 3.93 -6.72 18.37
CA SER A 148 3.87 -6.06 17.07
C SER A 148 5.14 -6.34 16.27
N GLN A 149 5.25 -5.74 15.09
CA GLN A 149 6.46 -5.75 14.28
C GLN A 149 7.60 -4.94 14.93
N PRO A 150 8.86 -5.11 14.47
CA PRO A 150 10.01 -4.38 15.00
C PRO A 150 9.82 -2.86 14.97
N VAL A 151 10.45 -2.18 15.93
CA VAL A 151 10.46 -0.71 16.00
C VAL A 151 10.91 -0.10 14.68
N GLY A 152 10.20 0.96 14.23
CA GLY A 152 10.49 1.65 12.98
C GLY A 152 9.89 0.99 11.72
N SER A 153 9.25 -0.17 11.86
CA SER A 153 8.49 -0.80 10.78
C SER A 153 7.12 -0.16 10.58
N SER A 154 6.53 -0.37 9.41
CA SER A 154 5.15 0.07 9.13
C SER A 154 4.14 -0.46 10.15
N GLY A 155 4.29 -1.70 10.59
CA GLY A 155 3.39 -2.32 11.56
C GLY A 155 3.51 -1.73 12.96
N GLU A 156 4.72 -1.40 13.43
CA GLU A 156 4.91 -0.75 14.73
C GLU A 156 4.35 0.67 14.72
N PHE A 157 4.65 1.46 13.68
CA PHE A 157 4.05 2.78 13.53
C PHE A 157 2.52 2.71 13.49
N SER A 158 1.97 1.76 12.73
CA SER A 158 0.52 1.58 12.61
C SER A 158 -0.12 1.18 13.94
N MET A 159 0.51 0.27 14.69
CA MET A 159 0.03 -0.10 16.02
C MET A 159 0.02 1.11 16.96
N ARG A 160 1.09 1.89 17.01
CA ARG A 160 1.19 3.08 17.87
C ARG A 160 0.08 4.07 17.57
N LEU A 161 -0.13 4.42 16.30
CA LEU A 161 -1.21 5.31 15.87
C LEU A 161 -2.59 4.76 16.22
N LEU A 162 -2.83 3.45 16.04
CA LEU A 162 -4.08 2.80 16.42
C LEU A 162 -4.33 2.90 17.91
N LEU A 163 -3.32 2.59 18.72
CA LEU A 163 -3.42 2.70 20.18
C LEU A 163 -3.70 4.15 20.62
N GLU A 164 -2.96 5.12 20.07
CA GLU A 164 -3.18 6.55 20.35
C GLU A 164 -4.58 7.01 19.97
N ALA A 165 -5.13 6.51 18.85
CA ALA A 165 -6.51 6.81 18.44
C ALA A 165 -7.56 6.30 19.44
N TYR A 166 -7.26 5.22 20.19
CA TYR A 166 -8.05 4.73 21.31
C TYR A 166 -7.72 5.43 22.65
N GLY A 167 -6.75 6.37 22.68
CA GLY A 167 -6.28 7.03 23.91
C GLY A 167 -5.31 6.19 24.73
N MET A 168 -4.63 5.24 24.13
CA MET A 168 -3.62 4.37 24.77
C MET A 168 -2.23 4.73 24.29
N THR A 169 -1.25 4.71 25.20
CA THR A 169 0.19 4.77 24.87
C THR A 169 0.89 3.55 25.43
N TYR A 170 2.14 3.31 25.00
CA TYR A 170 2.96 2.22 25.55
C TYR A 170 3.17 2.39 27.07
N GLU A 171 3.37 3.62 27.52
CA GLU A 171 3.55 3.98 28.94
C GLU A 171 2.24 3.75 29.72
N ALA A 172 1.09 4.12 29.16
CA ALA A 172 -0.20 3.88 29.77
C ALA A 172 -0.46 2.37 29.96
N ILE A 173 -0.27 1.57 28.91
CA ILE A 173 -0.42 0.11 28.98
C ILE A 173 0.51 -0.50 30.03
N LYS A 174 1.76 -0.04 30.08
CA LYS A 174 2.71 -0.48 31.11
C LYS A 174 2.26 -0.08 32.53
N SER A 175 1.71 1.12 32.71
CA SER A 175 1.19 1.58 34.00
C SER A 175 -0.02 0.78 34.49
N TRP A 176 -0.77 0.14 33.58
CA TRP A 176 -1.88 -0.76 33.91
C TRP A 176 -1.42 -2.19 34.22
N GLY A 177 -0.11 -2.45 34.23
CA GLY A 177 0.48 -3.77 34.47
C GLY A 177 0.63 -4.64 33.22
N GLY A 178 0.45 -4.04 32.04
CA GLY A 178 0.66 -4.70 30.74
C GLY A 178 2.06 -4.50 30.17
N SER A 179 2.25 -4.91 28.93
CA SER A 179 3.51 -4.74 28.18
C SER A 179 3.25 -4.53 26.69
N VAL A 180 4.19 -3.84 26.03
CA VAL A 180 4.22 -3.73 24.57
C VAL A 180 5.59 -4.18 24.11
N THR A 181 5.65 -5.20 23.26
CA THR A 181 6.88 -5.84 22.81
C THR A 181 6.93 -5.86 21.26
N PRO A 182 7.55 -4.85 20.63
CA PRO A 182 7.86 -4.91 19.21
C PRO A 182 8.88 -6.02 18.94
N THR A 183 8.58 -6.92 17.97
CA THR A 183 9.43 -8.09 17.71
C THR A 183 9.21 -8.63 16.29
N SER A 184 9.97 -9.65 15.89
CA SER A 184 9.77 -10.30 14.59
C SER A 184 8.47 -11.08 14.53
N THR A 185 7.94 -11.27 13.32
CA THR A 185 6.69 -12.01 13.07
C THR A 185 6.69 -13.40 13.70
N GLY A 186 7.79 -14.16 13.55
CA GLY A 186 7.90 -15.52 14.11
C GLY A 186 7.92 -15.52 15.65
N VAL A 187 8.60 -14.54 16.28
CA VAL A 187 8.61 -14.43 17.75
C VAL A 187 7.24 -13.99 18.28
N ALA A 188 6.58 -13.03 17.62
CA ALA A 188 5.21 -12.63 17.97
C ALA A 188 4.24 -13.82 17.91
N GLN A 189 4.28 -14.59 16.83
CA GLN A 189 3.49 -15.80 16.65
C GLN A 189 3.74 -16.82 17.77
N SER A 190 5.00 -17.13 18.09
CA SER A 190 5.36 -18.06 19.17
C SER A 190 4.85 -17.56 20.52
N GLN A 191 4.98 -16.27 20.82
CA GLN A 191 4.48 -15.70 22.09
C GLN A 191 2.96 -15.78 22.20
N MET A 192 2.22 -15.62 21.09
CA MET A 192 0.77 -15.82 21.05
C MET A 192 0.40 -17.28 21.33
N ILE A 193 1.07 -18.25 20.70
CA ILE A 193 0.85 -19.70 20.92
C ILE A 193 1.14 -20.08 22.37
N ASP A 194 2.27 -19.66 22.89
CA ASP A 194 2.74 -19.97 24.25
C ASP A 194 1.93 -19.29 25.38
N GLY A 195 1.01 -18.37 25.03
CA GLY A 195 0.29 -17.59 26.04
C GLY A 195 1.11 -16.52 26.73
N LYS A 196 2.22 -16.11 26.12
CA LYS A 196 3.09 -15.01 26.60
C LYS A 196 2.63 -13.65 26.06
N ALA A 197 1.77 -13.63 25.03
CA ALA A 197 1.13 -12.45 24.49
C ALA A 197 -0.40 -12.67 24.40
N ASP A 198 -1.16 -11.59 24.55
CA ASP A 198 -2.61 -11.58 24.52
C ASP A 198 -3.17 -11.06 23.20
N ILE A 199 -2.54 -10.04 22.65
CA ILE A 199 -2.92 -9.39 21.38
C ILE A 199 -1.69 -9.22 20.50
N TRP A 200 -1.85 -9.53 19.21
CA TRP A 200 -0.92 -9.17 18.15
C TRP A 200 -1.56 -8.11 17.26
N ILE A 201 -0.96 -6.92 17.20
CA ILE A 201 -1.37 -5.87 16.25
C ILE A 201 -0.39 -5.87 15.09
N GLN A 202 -0.92 -6.15 13.89
CA GLN A 202 -0.11 -6.46 12.71
C GLN A 202 -0.75 -5.91 11.44
N VAL A 203 0.08 -5.50 10.49
CA VAL A 203 -0.32 -5.21 9.10
C VAL A 203 -0.32 -6.53 8.33
N VAL A 204 -1.47 -6.97 7.87
CA VAL A 204 -1.67 -8.29 7.25
C VAL A 204 -2.43 -8.20 5.92
N THR A 205 -2.17 -9.16 5.03
CA THR A 205 -3.06 -9.45 3.89
C THR A 205 -4.11 -10.48 4.29
N ALA A 206 -5.18 -10.60 3.51
CA ALA A 206 -6.06 -11.75 3.60
C ALA A 206 -5.26 -13.06 3.40
N GLY A 207 -5.42 -14.03 4.32
CA GLY A 207 -4.67 -15.28 4.29
C GLY A 207 -3.18 -15.15 4.62
N HIS A 208 -2.77 -14.12 5.37
CA HIS A 208 -1.38 -13.94 5.82
C HIS A 208 -0.83 -15.22 6.46
N PRO A 209 0.30 -15.79 6.00
CA PRO A 209 0.76 -17.14 6.40
C PRO A 209 0.89 -17.31 7.91
N ALA A 210 1.60 -16.41 8.60
CA ALA A 210 1.81 -16.52 10.04
C ALA A 210 0.51 -16.40 10.86
N VAL A 211 -0.47 -15.59 10.40
CA VAL A 211 -1.79 -15.50 11.05
C VAL A 211 -2.63 -16.74 10.77
N SER A 212 -2.55 -17.30 9.55
CA SER A 212 -3.22 -18.57 9.21
C SER A 212 -2.71 -19.71 10.07
N GLU A 213 -1.40 -19.83 10.24
CA GLU A 213 -0.76 -20.84 11.08
C GLU A 213 -1.12 -20.64 12.58
N LEU A 214 -1.09 -19.38 13.06
CA LEU A 214 -1.54 -19.07 14.42
C LEU A 214 -3.00 -19.48 14.64
N ALA A 215 -3.89 -19.21 13.68
CA ALA A 215 -5.31 -19.58 13.76
C ALA A 215 -5.55 -21.10 13.75
N LEU A 216 -4.61 -21.90 13.22
CA LEU A 216 -4.66 -23.36 13.33
C LEU A 216 -4.32 -23.86 14.73
N SER A 217 -3.47 -23.13 15.46
CA SER A 217 -2.90 -23.52 16.75
C SER A 217 -3.61 -22.88 17.95
N THR A 218 -4.31 -21.76 17.76
CA THR A 218 -4.90 -20.96 18.83
C THR A 218 -6.22 -20.33 18.38
N ASP A 219 -7.24 -20.37 19.23
CA ASP A 219 -8.50 -19.67 18.97
C ASP A 219 -8.32 -18.18 19.06
N LEU A 220 -8.73 -17.46 18.03
CA LEU A 220 -8.51 -16.03 17.84
C LEU A 220 -9.81 -15.23 17.79
N ASN A 221 -9.74 -13.98 18.26
CA ASN A 221 -10.70 -12.92 18.02
C ASN A 221 -10.01 -11.83 17.17
N PHE A 222 -10.58 -11.52 16.01
CA PHE A 222 -10.19 -10.35 15.24
C PHE A 222 -11.02 -9.18 15.74
N LEU A 223 -10.37 -8.19 16.37
CA LEU A 223 -11.03 -7.09 17.03
C LEU A 223 -11.41 -6.01 16.00
N PRO A 224 -12.70 -5.60 15.92
CA PRO A 224 -13.11 -4.55 15.00
C PRO A 224 -12.53 -3.19 15.42
N THR A 225 -12.25 -2.34 14.46
CA THR A 225 -11.90 -0.94 14.70
C THR A 225 -13.17 -0.11 14.78
N GLY A 226 -13.34 0.65 15.87
CA GLY A 226 -14.50 1.51 16.08
C GLY A 226 -14.56 2.66 15.07
N GLU A 227 -15.76 3.10 14.69
CA GLU A 227 -15.98 4.10 13.65
C GLU A 227 -15.27 5.45 13.93
N ASN A 228 -15.28 5.91 15.19
CA ASN A 228 -14.57 7.12 15.60
C ASN A 228 -13.04 6.98 15.48
N VAL A 229 -12.52 5.77 15.64
CA VAL A 229 -11.09 5.48 15.46
C VAL A 229 -10.74 5.39 13.98
N ILE A 230 -11.61 4.81 13.16
CA ILE A 230 -11.46 4.81 11.69
C ILE A 230 -11.33 6.24 11.18
N GLN A 231 -12.16 7.17 11.66
CA GLN A 231 -12.09 8.59 11.28
C GLN A 231 -10.77 9.25 11.69
N LYS A 232 -10.27 8.99 12.90
CA LYS A 232 -8.96 9.48 13.34
C LYS A 232 -7.80 8.90 12.51
N MET A 233 -7.88 7.61 12.19
CA MET A 233 -6.84 6.96 11.39
C MET A 233 -6.81 7.47 9.94
N ALA A 234 -7.95 7.94 9.40
CA ALA A 234 -8.01 8.55 8.07
C ALA A 234 -7.12 9.80 7.96
N GLU A 235 -6.92 10.58 9.03
CA GLU A 235 -6.01 11.73 9.07
C GLU A 235 -4.54 11.33 8.80
N TYR A 236 -4.21 10.07 9.02
CA TYR A 236 -2.91 9.48 8.75
C TYR A 236 -2.85 8.71 7.42
N GLY A 237 -3.91 8.80 6.59
CA GLY A 237 -3.94 8.18 5.27
C GLY A 237 -4.36 6.70 5.27
N TYR A 238 -4.97 6.22 6.35
CA TYR A 238 -5.61 4.90 6.38
C TYR A 238 -7.01 4.97 5.79
N GLU A 239 -7.44 3.89 5.17
CA GLU A 239 -8.79 3.74 4.64
C GLU A 239 -9.63 2.87 5.56
N LYS A 240 -10.94 3.16 5.61
CA LYS A 240 -11.92 2.20 6.12
C LYS A 240 -11.92 0.97 5.22
N THR A 241 -11.79 -0.20 5.79
CA THR A 241 -11.81 -1.47 5.06
C THR A 241 -12.52 -2.54 5.87
N VAL A 242 -12.78 -3.68 5.23
CA VAL A 242 -13.42 -4.82 5.87
C VAL A 242 -12.60 -6.07 5.55
N LEU A 243 -12.12 -6.77 6.57
CA LEU A 243 -11.54 -8.09 6.40
C LEU A 243 -12.70 -9.06 6.11
N PRO A 244 -12.73 -9.73 4.95
CA PRO A 244 -13.83 -10.63 4.60
C PRO A 244 -13.97 -11.80 5.58
N ALA A 245 -15.18 -12.34 5.74
CA ALA A 245 -15.41 -13.53 6.54
C ALA A 245 -14.66 -14.74 5.97
N ASN A 246 -14.31 -15.69 6.84
CA ASN A 246 -13.69 -16.98 6.50
C ASN A 246 -12.28 -16.89 5.84
N VAL A 247 -11.59 -15.77 6.05
CA VAL A 247 -10.19 -15.61 5.61
C VAL A 247 -9.24 -16.39 6.50
N PHE A 248 -9.54 -16.45 7.80
CA PHE A 248 -8.79 -17.23 8.77
C PHE A 248 -9.71 -18.23 9.50
N LYS A 249 -9.14 -19.33 9.97
CA LYS A 249 -9.91 -20.32 10.75
C LYS A 249 -10.55 -19.66 11.98
N GLY A 250 -11.86 -19.87 12.15
CA GLY A 250 -12.64 -19.35 13.28
C GLY A 250 -12.98 -17.85 13.21
N GLN A 251 -12.69 -17.20 12.07
CA GLN A 251 -13.13 -15.85 11.79
C GLN A 251 -14.35 -15.91 10.85
N ASP A 252 -15.53 -16.15 11.41
CA ASP A 252 -16.76 -16.47 10.66
C ASP A 252 -17.53 -15.22 10.18
N LYS A 253 -17.11 -14.03 10.60
CA LYS A 253 -17.77 -12.76 10.27
C LYS A 253 -16.79 -11.77 9.66
N GLU A 254 -17.34 -10.86 8.88
CA GLU A 254 -16.59 -9.68 8.43
C GLU A 254 -16.14 -8.84 9.61
N VAL A 255 -14.93 -8.26 9.50
CA VAL A 255 -14.35 -7.41 10.57
C VAL A 255 -14.04 -6.03 10.00
N PRO A 256 -14.75 -4.98 10.47
CA PRO A 256 -14.41 -3.60 10.12
C PRO A 256 -13.03 -3.23 10.67
N LEU A 257 -12.14 -2.78 9.80
CA LEU A 257 -10.76 -2.42 10.12
C LEU A 257 -10.38 -1.10 9.40
N VAL A 258 -9.19 -0.63 9.67
CA VAL A 258 -8.47 0.29 8.80
C VAL A 258 -7.39 -0.45 8.03
N GLY A 259 -7.02 0.06 6.87
CA GLY A 259 -5.99 -0.54 6.05
C GLY A 259 -5.45 0.45 5.02
N PHE A 260 -4.69 -0.07 4.09
CA PHE A 260 -4.13 0.68 2.98
C PHE A 260 -3.69 -0.26 1.85
N PRO A 261 -3.75 0.18 0.60
CA PRO A 261 -3.16 -0.56 -0.52
C PRO A 261 -1.66 -0.30 -0.62
N THR A 262 -0.97 -1.23 -1.28
CA THR A 262 0.35 -0.97 -1.85
C THR A 262 0.24 -0.03 -3.04
N ILE A 263 1.20 0.87 -3.14
CA ILE A 263 1.38 1.80 -4.27
C ILE A 263 2.79 1.69 -4.82
N LEU A 264 2.93 1.98 -6.10
CA LEU A 264 4.21 2.23 -6.75
C LEU A 264 4.43 3.73 -6.83
N ILE A 265 5.50 4.21 -6.20
CA ILE A 265 5.95 5.61 -6.24
C ILE A 265 7.23 5.73 -7.04
N ALA A 266 7.50 6.93 -7.55
CA ALA A 266 8.67 7.26 -8.35
C ALA A 266 9.29 8.59 -7.93
N HIS A 267 10.56 8.81 -8.27
CA HIS A 267 11.15 10.13 -8.23
C HIS A 267 10.50 11.03 -9.28
N LYS A 268 10.17 12.26 -8.93
CA LYS A 268 9.46 13.23 -9.81
C LYS A 268 10.21 13.53 -11.11
N ASP A 269 11.53 13.37 -11.13
CA ASP A 269 12.37 13.61 -12.30
C ASP A 269 12.51 12.39 -13.22
N LEU A 270 11.79 11.29 -12.93
CA LEU A 270 11.67 10.18 -13.88
C LEU A 270 11.06 10.74 -15.18
N LYS A 271 11.63 10.39 -16.34
CA LYS A 271 11.13 10.88 -17.62
C LYS A 271 9.67 10.52 -17.82
N SER A 272 8.83 11.49 -18.22
CA SER A 272 7.38 11.30 -18.36
C SER A 272 7.00 10.19 -19.31
N GLU A 273 7.73 10.01 -20.43
CA GLU A 273 7.50 8.93 -21.37
C GLU A 273 7.83 7.55 -20.76
N VAL A 274 8.84 7.47 -19.88
CA VAL A 274 9.16 6.25 -19.13
C VAL A 274 8.02 5.97 -18.15
N ALA A 275 7.66 6.92 -17.29
CA ALA A 275 6.60 6.77 -16.31
C ALA A 275 5.25 6.37 -16.96
N HIS A 276 4.90 6.97 -18.09
CA HIS A 276 3.73 6.61 -18.89
C HIS A 276 3.75 5.14 -19.32
N LEU A 277 4.88 4.69 -19.90
CA LEU A 277 5.05 3.32 -20.38
C LEU A 277 5.00 2.31 -19.23
N LEU A 278 5.65 2.61 -18.09
CA LEU A 278 5.65 1.75 -16.91
C LEU A 278 4.24 1.60 -16.33
N THR A 279 3.51 2.72 -16.17
CA THR A 279 2.13 2.75 -15.67
C THR A 279 1.22 1.95 -16.58
N ARG A 280 1.23 2.23 -17.89
CA ARG A 280 0.43 1.50 -18.89
C ARG A 280 0.66 0.00 -18.79
N THR A 281 1.92 -0.41 -18.74
CA THR A 281 2.27 -1.84 -18.75
C THR A 281 1.70 -2.56 -17.52
N ILE A 282 1.71 -1.95 -16.34
CA ILE A 282 1.12 -2.57 -15.13
C ILE A 282 -0.40 -2.65 -15.26
N ILE A 283 -1.05 -1.54 -15.59
CA ILE A 283 -2.51 -1.45 -15.68
C ILE A 283 -3.09 -2.46 -16.68
N GLU A 284 -2.46 -2.58 -17.85
CA GLU A 284 -2.95 -3.43 -18.93
C GLU A 284 -2.64 -4.93 -18.73
N ASN A 285 -1.81 -5.30 -17.73
CA ASN A 285 -1.37 -6.68 -17.51
C ASN A 285 -1.79 -7.29 -16.17
N LYS A 286 -2.90 -6.84 -15.56
CA LYS A 286 -3.41 -7.39 -14.28
C LYS A 286 -3.48 -8.93 -14.29
N LYS A 287 -3.93 -9.54 -15.40
CA LYS A 287 -4.06 -11.01 -15.49
C LYS A 287 -2.72 -11.73 -15.33
N GLU A 288 -1.65 -11.20 -15.91
CA GLU A 288 -0.30 -11.76 -15.78
C GLU A 288 0.27 -11.55 -14.38
N LEU A 289 -0.01 -10.40 -13.77
CA LEU A 289 0.39 -10.11 -12.39
C LEU A 289 -0.28 -11.06 -11.39
N VAL A 290 -1.58 -11.36 -11.55
CA VAL A 290 -2.30 -12.34 -10.70
C VAL A 290 -1.68 -13.74 -10.80
N LYS A 291 -1.16 -14.16 -11.97
CA LYS A 291 -0.43 -15.43 -12.10
C LYS A 291 0.89 -15.43 -11.33
N ALA A 292 1.54 -14.27 -11.23
CA ALA A 292 2.81 -14.14 -10.53
C ALA A 292 2.65 -14.10 -9.00
N HIS A 293 1.59 -13.45 -8.50
CA HIS A 293 1.32 -13.38 -7.06
C HIS A 293 -0.17 -13.16 -6.78
N SER A 294 -0.72 -13.94 -5.83
CA SER A 294 -2.16 -13.91 -5.50
C SER A 294 -2.64 -12.56 -4.93
N GLY A 295 -1.78 -11.76 -4.31
CA GLY A 295 -2.11 -10.41 -3.82
C GLY A 295 -2.65 -9.48 -4.91
N PHE A 296 -2.25 -9.67 -6.17
CA PHE A 296 -2.79 -8.91 -7.29
C PHE A 296 -4.24 -9.23 -7.67
N LYS A 297 -4.90 -10.22 -7.00
CA LYS A 297 -6.35 -10.41 -7.15
C LYS A 297 -7.11 -9.17 -6.69
N ASP A 298 -6.61 -8.50 -5.67
CA ASP A 298 -7.19 -7.27 -5.10
C ASP A 298 -6.74 -6.00 -5.83
N PHE A 299 -5.89 -6.10 -6.85
CA PHE A 299 -5.48 -4.95 -7.67
C PHE A 299 -6.69 -4.37 -8.40
N LEU A 300 -6.91 -3.05 -8.26
CA LEU A 300 -8.00 -2.30 -8.88
C LEU A 300 -7.42 -1.28 -9.88
N PRO A 301 -7.19 -1.68 -11.16
CA PRO A 301 -6.63 -0.78 -12.18
C PRO A 301 -7.43 0.51 -12.37
N GLU A 302 -8.76 0.45 -12.24
CA GLU A 302 -9.69 1.57 -12.35
C GLU A 302 -9.56 2.60 -11.22
N GLU A 303 -8.97 2.23 -10.09
CA GLU A 303 -8.71 3.09 -8.94
C GLU A 303 -7.25 3.48 -8.80
N ALA A 304 -6.37 2.93 -9.63
CA ALA A 304 -4.92 3.05 -9.50
C ALA A 304 -4.36 4.48 -9.63
N TRP A 305 -5.17 5.42 -10.11
CA TRP A 305 -4.84 6.83 -10.28
C TRP A 305 -5.16 7.72 -9.06
N ARG A 306 -5.89 7.20 -8.06
CA ARG A 306 -6.45 7.97 -6.94
C ARG A 306 -5.40 8.30 -5.86
N PHE A 307 -4.40 9.09 -6.21
CA PHE A 307 -3.35 9.53 -5.29
C PHE A 307 -3.66 10.85 -4.55
N ASP A 308 -4.56 11.67 -5.10
CA ASP A 308 -4.98 12.96 -4.56
C ASP A 308 -5.58 12.85 -3.16
N GLN A 309 -6.40 11.82 -2.91
CA GLN A 309 -6.98 11.54 -1.60
C GLN A 309 -5.93 11.27 -0.50
N TYR A 310 -4.68 10.96 -0.87
CA TYR A 310 -3.56 10.76 0.05
C TYR A 310 -2.55 11.92 0.04
N ALA A 311 -2.88 13.03 -0.63
CA ALA A 311 -2.00 14.18 -0.84
C ALA A 311 -0.65 13.82 -1.50
N ILE A 312 -0.61 12.76 -2.30
CA ILE A 312 0.56 12.34 -3.06
C ILE A 312 0.38 12.85 -4.50
N PRO A 313 1.28 13.68 -5.04
CA PRO A 313 1.16 14.15 -6.42
C PRO A 313 1.32 12.98 -7.40
N LEU A 314 0.48 12.94 -8.42
CA LEU A 314 0.63 11.97 -9.50
C LEU A 314 1.81 12.37 -10.40
N HIS A 315 2.58 11.38 -10.89
CA HIS A 315 3.64 11.67 -11.85
C HIS A 315 3.05 12.11 -13.19
N PRO A 316 3.57 13.17 -13.86
CA PRO A 316 2.97 13.68 -15.10
C PRO A 316 2.80 12.63 -16.21
N GLY A 317 3.73 11.67 -16.31
CA GLY A 317 3.62 10.57 -17.26
C GLY A 317 2.51 9.57 -16.91
N ALA A 318 2.30 9.27 -15.63
CA ALA A 318 1.20 8.44 -15.17
C ALA A 318 -0.14 9.15 -15.37
N GLU A 319 -0.23 10.42 -15.00
CA GLU A 319 -1.43 11.24 -15.21
C GLU A 319 -1.84 11.28 -16.68
N LYS A 320 -0.86 11.47 -17.59
CA LYS A 320 -1.10 11.44 -19.04
C LYS A 320 -1.76 10.11 -19.45
N TYR A 321 -1.23 8.97 -19.00
CA TYR A 321 -1.81 7.67 -19.31
C TYR A 321 -3.25 7.53 -18.80
N TYR A 322 -3.51 7.90 -17.54
CA TYR A 322 -4.84 7.77 -16.95
C TYR A 322 -5.88 8.67 -17.64
N ARG A 323 -5.49 9.87 -18.08
CA ARG A 323 -6.35 10.75 -18.88
C ARG A 323 -6.62 10.17 -20.27
N GLU A 324 -5.61 9.64 -20.97
CA GLU A 324 -5.75 8.99 -22.28
C GLU A 324 -6.71 7.79 -22.21
N LYS A 325 -6.77 7.08 -21.08
CA LYS A 325 -7.71 5.97 -20.85
C LYS A 325 -9.08 6.41 -20.34
N GLY A 326 -9.31 7.70 -20.12
CA GLY A 326 -10.58 8.22 -19.58
C GLY A 326 -10.84 7.84 -18.11
N MET A 327 -9.83 7.42 -17.38
CA MET A 327 -9.91 7.10 -15.95
C MET A 327 -9.96 8.36 -15.09
N MET A 328 -9.34 9.44 -15.56
CA MET A 328 -9.36 10.78 -14.95
C MET A 328 -10.07 11.75 -15.91
N LYS A 329 -10.84 12.68 -15.34
CA LYS A 329 -11.48 13.79 -16.07
C LYS A 329 -10.49 14.93 -16.35
#